data_c7d452ab254b10a064a39e9b0e5d623c
#
_entry.id   c7d452ab254b10a064a39e9b0e5d623c
#
_cell.length_a   1.000
_cell.length_b   1.000
_cell.length_c   1.000
_cell.angle_alpha   90.00
_cell.angle_beta   90.00
_cell.angle_gamma   90.00
#
_symmetry.space_group_name_H-M   'P 1'
#
loop_
_entity.id
_entity.type
_entity.pdbx_description
1 polymer ?
#
loop_
_entity_poly.entity_id
_entity_poly.type
_entity_poly.pdbx_seq_one_letter_code
_entity_poly.pdbx_strand_id
1 'polypeptide(L)'
;EKFALDKSLAPLRGADGIARKLSDLLDTVVPTYYGESPSPVVRVQIENMRARLVAAAATEAAIRAEGWSTLKAEYKVVLDDKHVLGDLAITGTMDRIDVHPEKGLRILDYKTYSQPKDPSKTHLGPQREIKHLIEANLSIITNNGTFQSRSWTDLQLPLYAWLARRIWPEHAKKGVEVGYFLLPPDGDLGEKALEFFELTGEMQTSAEKCAERIAELVKAGHFWPPSPSSEVQYDDYKDWFMEGDPQKLIDDESARWLKGKPEAKHA
;
A
#
# COMPACT_ATOMS: atom_id res chain seq x y z
N GLU A 1 11.44 5.30 10.40
CA GLU A 1 11.40 6.78 10.38
C GLU A 1 12.69 7.39 10.91
N LYS A 2 13.05 7.21 12.20
CA LYS A 2 14.26 7.82 12.79
C LYS A 2 15.54 7.53 12.00
N PHE A 3 15.75 6.31 11.53
CA PHE A 3 16.89 5.94 10.71
C PHE A 3 16.86 6.63 9.34
N ALA A 4 15.72 6.65 8.69
CA ALA A 4 15.57 7.16 7.33
C ALA A 4 15.76 8.69 7.25
N LEU A 5 15.34 9.42 8.29
CA LEU A 5 15.38 10.89 8.32
C LEU A 5 16.64 11.46 8.98
N ASP A 6 17.48 10.63 9.62
CA ASP A 6 18.73 11.09 10.23
C ASP A 6 19.80 11.33 9.15
N LYS A 7 19.99 12.59 8.82
CA LYS A 7 20.99 13.03 7.82
C LYS A 7 22.43 12.64 8.18
N SER A 8 22.74 12.46 9.46
CA SER A 8 24.06 12.01 9.90
C SER A 8 24.38 10.58 9.46
N LEU A 9 23.34 9.79 9.16
CA LEU A 9 23.45 8.42 8.67
C LEU A 9 23.46 8.31 7.14
N ALA A 10 23.26 9.43 6.44
CA ALA A 10 23.28 9.45 4.98
C ALA A 10 24.59 8.93 4.35
N PRO A 11 25.78 9.12 4.94
CA PRO A 11 27.03 8.56 4.42
C PRO A 11 27.18 7.04 4.64
N LEU A 12 26.40 6.43 5.51
CA LEU A 12 26.52 5.02 5.86
C LEU A 12 26.11 4.13 4.68
N ARG A 13 27.04 3.32 4.16
CA ARG A 13 26.85 2.49 2.96
C ARG A 13 26.93 0.99 3.22
N GLY A 14 27.72 0.55 4.22
CA GLY A 14 27.92 -0.87 4.50
C GLY A 14 26.75 -1.49 5.26
N ALA A 15 26.31 -2.68 4.82
CA ALA A 15 25.21 -3.41 5.45
C ALA A 15 25.41 -3.62 6.95
N ASP A 16 26.60 -4.03 7.40
CA ASP A 16 26.91 -4.26 8.81
C ASP A 16 26.79 -2.99 9.66
N GLY A 17 27.19 -1.84 9.11
CA GLY A 17 27.04 -0.57 9.78
C GLY A 17 25.58 -0.15 9.90
N ILE A 18 24.80 -0.38 8.85
CA ILE A 18 23.36 -0.12 8.83
C ILE A 18 22.66 -1.04 9.83
N ALA A 19 22.96 -2.33 9.85
CA ALA A 19 22.38 -3.32 10.75
C ALA A 19 22.61 -2.95 12.22
N ARG A 20 23.85 -2.61 12.57
CA ARG A 20 24.18 -2.13 13.94
C ARG A 20 23.35 -0.91 14.31
N LYS A 21 23.30 0.09 13.44
CA LYS A 21 22.56 1.31 13.73
C LYS A 21 21.04 1.10 13.85
N LEU A 22 20.46 0.22 13.04
CA LEU A 22 19.05 -0.15 13.15
C LEU A 22 18.77 -0.86 14.49
N SER A 23 19.67 -1.75 14.93
CA SER A 23 19.58 -2.42 16.23
C SER A 23 19.69 -1.42 17.39
N ASP A 24 20.65 -0.49 17.36
CA ASP A 24 20.81 0.55 18.39
C ASP A 24 19.55 1.43 18.49
N LEU A 25 18.95 1.79 17.34
CA LEU A 25 17.72 2.57 17.31
C LEU A 25 16.53 1.78 17.87
N LEU A 26 16.45 0.48 17.60
CA LEU A 26 15.43 -0.39 18.19
C LEU A 26 15.56 -0.39 19.71
N ASP A 27 16.76 -0.56 20.24
CA ASP A 27 17.02 -0.53 21.68
C ASP A 27 16.65 0.82 22.33
N THR A 28 16.81 1.91 21.59
CA THR A 28 16.41 3.25 22.04
C THR A 28 14.88 3.42 22.06
N VAL A 29 14.18 2.78 21.12
CA VAL A 29 12.73 2.96 20.94
C VAL A 29 11.92 2.02 21.84
N VAL A 30 12.38 0.81 22.06
CA VAL A 30 11.68 -0.23 22.83
C VAL A 30 11.22 0.26 24.21
N PRO A 31 12.06 0.91 25.05
CA PRO A 31 11.63 1.39 26.36
C PRO A 31 10.47 2.37 26.32
N THR A 32 10.38 3.17 25.26
CA THR A 32 9.32 4.17 25.11
C THR A 32 7.92 3.52 24.93
N TYR A 33 7.87 2.35 24.28
CA TYR A 33 6.61 1.68 23.97
C TYR A 33 6.26 0.54 24.93
N TYR A 34 7.28 -0.14 25.47
CA TYR A 34 7.12 -1.37 26.24
C TYR A 34 7.68 -1.28 27.67
N GLY A 35 8.26 -0.11 28.05
CA GLY A 35 8.93 0.08 29.33
C GLY A 35 10.29 -0.61 29.41
N GLU A 36 10.99 -0.40 30.56
CA GLU A 36 12.34 -0.92 30.77
C GLU A 36 12.40 -2.46 30.96
N SER A 37 11.27 -3.09 31.25
CA SER A 37 11.17 -4.52 31.51
C SER A 37 10.02 -5.18 30.75
N PRO A 38 10.14 -5.32 29.41
CA PRO A 38 9.12 -5.97 28.59
C PRO A 38 8.86 -7.42 29.04
N SER A 39 7.60 -7.87 28.92
CA SER A 39 7.25 -9.26 29.20
C SER A 39 8.02 -10.25 28.30
N PRO A 40 8.15 -11.53 28.68
CA PRO A 40 8.85 -12.52 27.87
C PRO A 40 8.32 -12.62 26.42
N VAL A 41 7.02 -12.54 26.24
CA VAL A 41 6.38 -12.58 24.91
C VAL A 41 6.81 -11.37 24.09
N VAL A 42 6.78 -10.17 24.66
CA VAL A 42 7.19 -8.94 23.99
C VAL A 42 8.69 -9.00 23.64
N ARG A 43 9.54 -9.54 24.50
CA ARG A 43 10.97 -9.71 24.21
C ARG A 43 11.22 -10.59 22.97
N VAL A 44 10.49 -11.69 22.84
CA VAL A 44 10.56 -12.52 21.61
C VAL A 44 10.17 -11.73 20.37
N GLN A 45 9.13 -10.90 20.44
CA GLN A 45 8.73 -10.05 19.32
C GLN A 45 9.78 -8.97 18.98
N ILE A 46 10.45 -8.41 20.00
CA ILE A 46 11.55 -7.45 19.81
C ILE A 46 12.72 -8.11 19.07
N GLU A 47 13.11 -9.33 19.46
CA GLU A 47 14.19 -10.04 18.78
C GLU A 47 13.80 -10.45 17.33
N ASN A 48 12.57 -10.84 17.10
CA ASN A 48 12.06 -11.06 15.74
C ASN A 48 12.12 -9.76 14.90
N MET A 49 11.76 -8.63 15.49
CA MET A 49 11.84 -7.31 14.86
C MET A 49 13.30 -6.94 14.54
N ARG A 50 14.22 -7.20 15.49
CA ARG A 50 15.67 -7.00 15.30
C ARG A 50 16.19 -7.82 14.12
N ALA A 51 15.85 -9.11 14.06
CA ALA A 51 16.25 -9.98 12.96
C ALA A 51 15.79 -9.43 11.58
N ARG A 52 14.54 -8.97 11.48
CA ARG A 52 14.00 -8.33 10.25
C ARG A 52 14.77 -7.08 9.88
N LEU A 53 15.10 -6.22 10.85
CA LEU A 53 15.86 -4.99 10.60
C LEU A 53 17.28 -5.27 10.14
N VAL A 54 17.92 -6.27 10.74
CA VAL A 54 19.27 -6.73 10.34
C VAL A 54 19.25 -7.25 8.89
N ALA A 55 18.26 -8.06 8.54
CA ALA A 55 18.10 -8.57 7.17
C ALA A 55 17.83 -7.43 6.17
N ALA A 56 17.02 -6.44 6.53
CA ALA A 56 16.74 -5.28 5.70
C ALA A 56 17.97 -4.39 5.44
N ALA A 57 19.00 -4.48 6.28
CA ALA A 57 20.20 -3.65 6.14
C ALA A 57 20.98 -3.88 4.83
N ALA A 58 20.99 -5.11 4.33
CA ALA A 58 21.63 -5.44 3.04
C ALA A 58 20.89 -4.74 1.88
N THR A 59 19.56 -4.81 1.87
CA THR A 59 18.71 -4.12 0.88
C THR A 59 18.88 -2.61 0.97
N GLU A 60 18.91 -2.06 2.17
CA GLU A 60 19.15 -0.62 2.38
C GLU A 60 20.52 -0.19 1.85
N ALA A 61 21.55 -1.00 2.07
CA ALA A 61 22.89 -0.75 1.53
C ALA A 61 22.89 -0.75 -0.01
N ALA A 62 22.19 -1.69 -0.62
CA ALA A 62 22.05 -1.78 -2.09
C ALA A 62 21.29 -0.55 -2.64
N ILE A 63 20.18 -0.16 -2.05
CA ILE A 63 19.42 1.05 -2.41
C ILE A 63 20.34 2.28 -2.43
N ARG A 64 21.15 2.46 -1.38
CA ARG A 64 22.08 3.58 -1.26
C ARG A 64 23.25 3.49 -2.26
N ALA A 65 23.72 2.28 -2.56
CA ALA A 65 24.77 2.07 -3.55
C ALA A 65 24.31 2.39 -4.98
N GLU A 66 23.03 2.18 -5.27
CA GLU A 66 22.41 2.61 -6.54
C GLU A 66 22.21 4.13 -6.66
N GLY A 67 22.45 4.91 -5.61
CA GLY A 67 22.29 6.37 -5.62
C GLY A 67 20.94 6.88 -5.13
N TRP A 68 20.08 6.01 -4.64
CA TRP A 68 18.84 6.41 -3.98
C TRP A 68 19.12 7.00 -2.59
N SER A 69 18.34 7.98 -2.21
CA SER A 69 18.35 8.56 -0.87
C SER A 69 16.92 8.80 -0.39
N THR A 70 16.67 8.59 0.90
CA THR A 70 15.32 8.82 1.47
C THR A 70 15.01 10.30 1.50
N LEU A 71 13.96 10.70 0.81
CA LEU A 71 13.42 12.05 0.79
C LEU A 71 12.49 12.28 1.98
N LYS A 72 11.58 11.33 2.24
CA LYS A 72 10.61 11.34 3.34
C LYS A 72 10.36 9.92 3.85
N ALA A 73 9.97 9.82 5.12
CA ALA A 73 9.46 8.61 5.73
C ALA A 73 8.21 8.96 6.55
N GLU A 74 7.22 8.07 6.60
CA GLU A 74 5.93 8.27 7.26
C GLU A 74 5.30 9.62 6.86
N TYR A 75 5.35 9.89 5.56
CA TYR A 75 4.86 11.17 5.05
C TYR A 75 3.34 11.18 5.00
N LYS A 76 2.76 11.94 5.92
CA LYS A 76 1.32 12.16 5.97
C LYS A 76 0.92 13.22 4.96
N VAL A 77 0.11 12.84 3.99
CA VAL A 77 -0.48 13.77 3.02
C VAL A 77 -1.50 14.64 3.74
N VAL A 78 -1.27 15.95 3.70
CA VAL A 78 -2.18 16.92 4.30
C VAL A 78 -3.44 17.03 3.44
N LEU A 79 -4.59 16.98 4.09
CA LEU A 79 -5.88 17.19 3.43
C LEU A 79 -5.94 18.64 2.93
N ASP A 80 -5.88 18.82 1.61
CA ASP A 80 -6.04 20.11 0.96
C ASP A 80 -6.77 19.95 -0.39
N ASP A 81 -7.21 21.08 -0.95
CA ASP A 81 -7.96 21.11 -2.21
C ASP A 81 -7.12 20.75 -3.45
N LYS A 82 -5.81 20.49 -3.28
CA LYS A 82 -4.90 20.16 -4.39
C LYS A 82 -4.88 18.67 -4.71
N HIS A 83 -5.29 17.85 -3.76
CA HIS A 83 -5.25 16.39 -3.88
C HIS A 83 -6.66 15.81 -3.92
N VAL A 84 -7.43 16.24 -4.93
CA VAL A 84 -8.84 15.90 -5.09
C VAL A 84 -9.04 14.96 -6.27
N LEU A 85 -9.78 13.89 -6.05
CA LEU A 85 -10.30 12.97 -7.07
C LEU A 85 -11.82 12.87 -6.91
N GLY A 86 -12.58 13.11 -7.98
CA GLY A 86 -14.05 13.08 -7.93
C GLY A 86 -14.65 13.97 -6.85
N ASP A 87 -14.08 15.17 -6.62
CA ASP A 87 -14.43 16.13 -5.57
C ASP A 87 -14.24 15.61 -4.13
N LEU A 88 -13.51 14.52 -3.91
CA LEU A 88 -13.07 14.09 -2.59
C LEU A 88 -11.57 14.31 -2.44
N ALA A 89 -11.18 14.94 -1.34
CA ALA A 89 -9.78 15.11 -1.02
C ALA A 89 -9.18 13.77 -0.56
N ILE A 90 -8.03 13.42 -1.15
CA ILE A 90 -7.31 12.19 -0.85
C ILE A 90 -6.26 12.47 0.22
N THR A 91 -6.26 11.65 1.26
CA THR A 91 -5.25 11.65 2.32
C THR A 91 -4.70 10.25 2.52
N GLY A 92 -3.54 10.15 3.14
CA GLY A 92 -2.90 8.87 3.46
C GLY A 92 -1.51 9.11 4.02
N THR A 93 -0.86 8.03 4.43
CA THR A 93 0.54 8.08 4.87
C THR A 93 1.37 7.19 3.94
N MET A 94 2.42 7.75 3.36
CA MET A 94 3.39 7.01 2.57
C MET A 94 4.55 6.62 3.47
N ASP A 95 4.80 5.32 3.60
CA ASP A 95 5.80 4.80 4.55
C ASP A 95 7.20 5.30 4.21
N ARG A 96 7.58 5.24 2.92
CA ARG A 96 8.89 5.65 2.46
C ARG A 96 8.86 6.25 1.06
N ILE A 97 9.55 7.36 0.88
CA ILE A 97 9.75 8.01 -0.40
C ILE A 97 11.24 8.25 -0.59
N ASP A 98 11.80 7.63 -1.61
CA ASP A 98 13.19 7.80 -2.02
C ASP A 98 13.27 8.68 -3.26
N VAL A 99 14.39 9.36 -3.42
CA VAL A 99 14.71 10.18 -4.60
C VAL A 99 16.04 9.76 -5.20
N HIS A 100 16.09 9.72 -6.53
CA HIS A 100 17.29 9.52 -7.30
C HIS A 100 17.48 10.69 -8.28
N PRO A 101 18.70 11.22 -8.45
CA PRO A 101 18.94 12.39 -9.30
C PRO A 101 18.56 12.17 -10.77
N GLU A 102 18.60 10.94 -11.27
CA GLU A 102 18.30 10.62 -12.67
C GLU A 102 17.00 9.84 -12.86
N LYS A 103 16.62 8.96 -11.90
CA LYS A 103 15.47 8.04 -12.02
C LYS A 103 14.17 8.62 -11.47
N GLY A 104 14.23 9.68 -10.66
CA GLY A 104 13.06 10.35 -10.09
C GLY A 104 12.69 9.88 -8.69
N LEU A 105 11.47 9.46 -8.48
CA LEU A 105 10.92 9.05 -7.19
C LEU A 105 10.70 7.54 -7.12
N ARG A 106 10.84 6.99 -5.92
CA ARG A 106 10.45 5.64 -5.56
C ARG A 106 9.62 5.69 -4.29
N ILE A 107 8.40 5.16 -4.32
CA ILE A 107 7.53 5.04 -3.15
C ILE A 107 7.48 3.58 -2.74
N LEU A 108 7.87 3.29 -1.52
CA LEU A 108 7.89 1.95 -0.95
C LEU A 108 6.95 1.88 0.24
N ASP A 109 6.13 0.86 0.24
CA ASP A 109 5.26 0.50 1.36
C ASP A 109 5.84 -0.74 2.06
N TYR A 110 6.00 -0.68 3.39
CA TYR A 110 6.58 -1.77 4.17
C TYR A 110 5.57 -2.89 4.40
N LYS A 111 5.96 -4.10 4.01
CA LYS A 111 5.12 -5.29 4.19
C LYS A 111 5.85 -6.35 5.02
N THR A 112 5.16 -6.90 6.01
CA THR A 112 5.68 -7.94 6.93
C THR A 112 5.16 -9.34 6.57
N TYR A 113 4.87 -9.59 5.30
CA TYR A 113 4.40 -10.90 4.83
C TYR A 113 5.43 -12.00 5.06
N SER A 114 4.94 -13.21 5.34
CA SER A 114 5.78 -14.41 5.44
C SER A 114 6.29 -14.90 4.08
N GLN A 115 5.61 -14.53 3.00
CA GLN A 115 5.99 -14.86 1.63
C GLN A 115 5.93 -13.60 0.76
N PRO A 116 6.88 -13.43 -0.20
CA PRO A 116 6.83 -12.36 -1.17
C PRO A 116 5.50 -12.39 -1.93
N LYS A 117 4.87 -11.23 -2.07
CA LYS A 117 3.66 -11.08 -2.88
C LYS A 117 3.96 -10.09 -3.99
N ASP A 118 3.80 -10.56 -5.22
CA ASP A 118 3.82 -9.71 -6.40
C ASP A 118 2.75 -8.62 -6.25
N PRO A 119 3.13 -7.32 -6.28
CA PRO A 119 2.17 -6.23 -6.13
C PRO A 119 1.04 -6.29 -7.16
N SER A 120 1.32 -6.78 -8.37
CA SER A 120 0.29 -6.91 -9.42
C SER A 120 -0.85 -7.84 -8.98
N LYS A 121 -0.56 -8.89 -8.23
CA LYS A 121 -1.57 -9.83 -7.70
C LYS A 121 -2.33 -9.29 -6.50
N THR A 122 -1.77 -8.30 -5.82
CA THR A 122 -2.44 -7.61 -4.70
C THR A 122 -3.40 -6.54 -5.24
N HIS A 123 -2.92 -5.77 -6.22
CA HIS A 123 -3.67 -4.64 -6.76
C HIS A 123 -4.69 -5.04 -7.85
N LEU A 124 -4.47 -6.18 -8.52
CA LEU A 124 -5.30 -6.63 -9.64
C LEU A 124 -5.82 -8.05 -9.40
N GLY A 125 -7.12 -8.16 -9.23
CA GLY A 125 -7.84 -9.43 -9.10
C GLY A 125 -8.45 -9.90 -10.44
N PRO A 126 -9.18 -11.04 -10.41
CA PRO A 126 -10.03 -11.45 -11.54
C PRO A 126 -11.03 -10.36 -11.90
N GLN A 127 -11.39 -10.27 -13.17
CA GLN A 127 -12.42 -9.34 -13.61
C GLN A 127 -13.72 -9.54 -12.82
N ARG A 128 -14.31 -8.44 -12.37
CA ARG A 128 -15.59 -8.42 -11.64
C ARG A 128 -16.63 -7.69 -12.48
N GLU A 129 -17.79 -8.29 -12.61
CA GLU A 129 -18.95 -7.67 -13.27
C GLU A 129 -19.77 -6.89 -12.24
N ILE A 130 -19.27 -5.74 -11.82
CA ILE A 130 -20.00 -4.82 -10.96
C ILE A 130 -20.45 -3.65 -11.80
N LYS A 131 -21.74 -3.59 -12.12
CA LYS A 131 -22.33 -2.62 -13.07
C LYS A 131 -22.06 -1.15 -12.69
N HIS A 132 -22.03 -0.84 -11.39
CA HIS A 132 -21.84 0.53 -10.90
C HIS A 132 -20.36 0.92 -10.73
N LEU A 133 -19.45 -0.03 -10.90
CA LEU A 133 -18.00 0.16 -10.77
C LEU A 133 -17.27 -0.46 -11.97
N ILE A 134 -17.78 -0.19 -13.18
CA ILE A 134 -17.18 -0.70 -14.42
C ILE A 134 -15.77 -0.16 -14.62
N GLU A 135 -15.48 1.01 -14.07
CA GLU A 135 -14.18 1.68 -14.08
C GLU A 135 -13.11 0.89 -13.30
N ALA A 136 -13.52 -0.06 -12.45
CA ALA A 136 -12.58 -0.97 -11.81
C ALA A 136 -11.97 -1.97 -12.80
N ASN A 137 -12.62 -2.22 -13.95
CA ASN A 137 -12.16 -3.19 -14.94
C ASN A 137 -11.16 -2.57 -15.90
N LEU A 138 -10.13 -3.33 -16.20
CA LEU A 138 -9.10 -2.97 -17.17
C LEU A 138 -8.60 -4.22 -17.91
N SER A 139 -8.02 -3.99 -19.10
CA SER A 139 -7.29 -5.02 -19.83
C SER A 139 -5.80 -4.73 -19.74
N ILE A 140 -5.03 -5.73 -19.29
CA ILE A 140 -3.57 -5.65 -19.22
C ILE A 140 -2.94 -6.58 -20.26
N ILE A 141 -1.78 -6.20 -20.77
CA ILE A 141 -0.98 -7.07 -21.63
C ILE A 141 -0.03 -7.86 -20.73
N THR A 142 -0.11 -9.17 -20.80
CA THR A 142 0.79 -10.07 -20.08
C THR A 142 2.14 -10.19 -20.77
N ASN A 143 3.15 -10.70 -20.06
CA ASN A 143 4.53 -10.85 -20.61
C ASN A 143 4.60 -11.69 -21.90
N ASN A 144 3.61 -12.53 -22.17
CA ASN A 144 3.50 -13.30 -23.42
C ASN A 144 2.68 -12.57 -24.51
N GLY A 145 2.35 -11.29 -24.32
CA GLY A 145 1.63 -10.48 -25.30
C GLY A 145 0.11 -10.74 -25.37
N THR A 146 -0.45 -11.52 -24.45
CA THR A 146 -1.90 -11.74 -24.42
C THR A 146 -2.62 -10.69 -23.57
N PHE A 147 -3.82 -10.29 -24.02
CA PHE A 147 -4.69 -9.44 -23.20
C PHE A 147 -5.35 -10.26 -22.10
N GLN A 148 -5.35 -9.71 -20.89
CA GLN A 148 -6.01 -10.30 -19.75
C GLN A 148 -6.90 -9.26 -19.06
N SER A 149 -8.19 -9.57 -18.92
CA SER A 149 -9.11 -8.73 -18.19
C SER A 149 -8.93 -8.89 -16.67
N ARG A 150 -8.81 -7.78 -15.99
CA ARG A 150 -8.59 -7.70 -14.55
C ARG A 150 -9.50 -6.65 -13.93
N SER A 151 -9.62 -6.65 -12.60
CA SER A 151 -10.25 -5.58 -11.84
C SER A 151 -9.33 -5.07 -10.76
N TRP A 152 -9.35 -3.78 -10.51
CA TRP A 152 -8.70 -3.20 -9.34
C TRP A 152 -9.30 -3.78 -8.07
N THR A 153 -8.43 -4.24 -7.17
CA THR A 153 -8.77 -4.72 -5.83
C THR A 153 -8.18 -3.83 -4.75
N ASP A 154 -7.12 -3.12 -5.08
CA ASP A 154 -6.43 -2.16 -4.21
C ASP A 154 -5.86 -1.03 -5.08
N LEU A 155 -6.04 0.23 -4.65
CA LEU A 155 -5.55 1.41 -5.35
C LEU A 155 -4.40 2.11 -4.60
N GLN A 156 -3.86 1.53 -3.53
CA GLN A 156 -2.86 2.18 -2.67
C GLN A 156 -1.65 2.67 -3.47
N LEU A 157 -0.95 1.79 -4.16
CA LEU A 157 0.25 2.16 -4.92
C LEU A 157 -0.04 3.10 -6.10
N PRO A 158 -1.07 2.89 -6.93
CA PRO A 158 -1.46 3.87 -7.96
C PRO A 158 -1.77 5.26 -7.40
N LEU A 159 -2.48 5.34 -6.28
CA LEU A 159 -2.80 6.62 -5.64
C LEU A 159 -1.56 7.28 -5.03
N TYR A 160 -0.62 6.51 -4.48
CA TYR A 160 0.66 7.04 -4.03
C TYR A 160 1.47 7.61 -5.19
N ALA A 161 1.50 6.95 -6.35
CA ALA A 161 2.14 7.49 -7.55
C ALA A 161 1.46 8.78 -8.03
N TRP A 162 0.13 8.83 -7.99
CA TRP A 162 -0.66 10.01 -8.34
C TRP A 162 -0.37 11.20 -7.42
N LEU A 163 -0.34 10.96 -6.10
CA LEU A 163 -0.01 11.98 -5.09
C LEU A 163 1.43 12.47 -5.26
N ALA A 164 2.39 11.56 -5.43
CA ALA A 164 3.81 11.91 -5.56
C ALA A 164 4.06 12.82 -6.77
N ARG A 165 3.38 12.60 -7.89
CA ARG A 165 3.46 13.48 -9.07
C ARG A 165 2.98 14.90 -8.81
N ARG A 166 2.03 15.07 -7.88
CA ARG A 166 1.48 16.37 -7.50
C ARG A 166 2.29 17.08 -6.42
N ILE A 167 2.79 16.32 -5.47
CA ILE A 167 3.52 16.87 -4.32
C ILE A 167 4.97 17.22 -4.71
N TRP A 168 5.61 16.37 -5.53
CA TRP A 168 7.01 16.54 -5.96
C TRP A 168 7.16 16.52 -7.49
N PRO A 169 6.52 17.42 -8.24
CA PRO A 169 6.51 17.38 -9.70
C PRO A 169 7.91 17.43 -10.32
N GLU A 170 8.85 18.18 -9.69
CA GLU A 170 10.22 18.30 -10.20
C GLU A 170 11.02 16.98 -10.16
N HIS A 171 10.76 16.14 -9.16
CA HIS A 171 11.35 14.81 -9.10
C HIS A 171 10.58 13.81 -9.96
N ALA A 172 9.26 13.85 -9.88
CA ALA A 172 8.37 12.91 -10.54
C ALA A 172 8.43 12.95 -12.07
N LYS A 173 8.81 14.09 -12.67
CA LYS A 173 8.98 14.20 -14.14
C LYS A 173 10.06 13.28 -14.72
N LYS A 174 10.97 12.77 -13.90
CA LYS A 174 12.00 11.81 -14.30
C LYS A 174 11.52 10.36 -14.24
N GLY A 175 10.52 10.09 -13.43
CA GLY A 175 9.90 8.79 -13.21
C GLY A 175 9.34 8.66 -11.81
N VAL A 176 8.38 7.76 -11.66
CA VAL A 176 7.81 7.37 -10.35
C VAL A 176 7.69 5.85 -10.34
N GLU A 177 8.47 5.19 -9.49
CA GLU A 177 8.39 3.77 -9.20
C GLU A 177 7.58 3.57 -7.91
N VAL A 178 6.75 2.53 -7.85
CA VAL A 178 6.00 2.16 -6.66
C VAL A 178 6.17 0.67 -6.38
N GLY A 179 6.20 0.29 -5.11
CA GLY A 179 6.40 -1.11 -4.76
C GLY A 179 6.39 -1.36 -3.27
N TYR A 180 6.78 -2.57 -2.92
CA TYR A 180 6.88 -3.05 -1.55
C TYR A 180 8.34 -3.21 -1.11
N PHE A 181 8.60 -2.80 0.12
CA PHE A 181 9.80 -3.22 0.84
C PHE A 181 9.40 -4.32 1.82
N LEU A 182 9.86 -5.53 1.57
CA LEU A 182 9.45 -6.70 2.32
C LEU A 182 10.33 -6.89 3.57
N LEU A 183 9.69 -7.14 4.69
CA LEU A 183 10.31 -7.42 5.99
C LEU A 183 9.79 -8.77 6.53
N PRO A 184 10.23 -9.91 5.98
CA PRO A 184 9.71 -11.21 6.33
C PRO A 184 10.11 -11.64 7.75
N PRO A 185 9.35 -12.53 8.38
CA PRO A 185 9.65 -13.05 9.72
C PRO A 185 11.01 -13.74 9.79
N ASP A 186 11.39 -14.44 8.75
CA ASP A 186 12.58 -15.30 8.71
C ASP A 186 13.87 -14.56 8.35
N GLY A 187 13.75 -13.26 8.04
CA GLY A 187 14.91 -12.40 7.76
C GLY A 187 15.63 -12.69 6.43
N ASP A 188 15.23 -13.72 5.71
CA ASP A 188 15.88 -14.13 4.46
C ASP A 188 14.94 -13.98 3.26
N LEU A 189 15.14 -12.92 2.48
CA LEU A 189 14.47 -12.74 1.18
C LEU A 189 15.45 -12.80 0.01
N GLY A 190 16.74 -12.86 0.28
CA GLY A 190 17.74 -12.74 -0.76
C GLY A 190 17.51 -11.48 -1.60
N GLU A 191 17.51 -11.64 -2.93
CA GLU A 191 17.34 -10.53 -3.89
C GLU A 191 15.89 -9.99 -3.97
N LYS A 192 14.92 -10.62 -3.28
CA LYS A 192 13.49 -10.30 -3.38
C LYS A 192 12.97 -9.40 -2.25
N ALA A 193 13.81 -8.60 -1.62
CA ALA A 193 13.38 -7.67 -0.59
C ALA A 193 12.59 -6.47 -1.16
N LEU A 194 12.73 -6.17 -2.45
CA LEU A 194 11.96 -5.15 -3.15
C LEU A 194 11.12 -5.80 -4.25
N GLU A 195 9.83 -5.54 -4.23
CA GLU A 195 8.89 -5.98 -5.27
C GLU A 195 8.22 -4.74 -5.87
N PHE A 196 8.45 -4.49 -7.16
CA PHE A 196 7.92 -3.32 -7.84
C PHE A 196 6.63 -3.65 -8.58
N PHE A 197 5.71 -2.69 -8.58
CA PHE A 197 4.51 -2.72 -9.39
C PHE A 197 4.78 -2.02 -10.72
N GLU A 198 4.76 -2.78 -11.80
CA GLU A 198 4.92 -2.24 -13.15
C GLU A 198 3.64 -1.47 -13.55
N LEU A 199 3.55 -0.24 -13.06
CA LEU A 199 2.41 0.64 -13.26
C LEU A 199 2.54 1.41 -14.57
N THR A 200 1.90 0.91 -15.64
CA THR A 200 1.89 1.59 -16.94
C THR A 200 1.03 2.88 -16.89
N GLY A 201 1.22 3.76 -17.88
CA GLY A 201 0.41 4.99 -17.97
C GLY A 201 -1.10 4.70 -18.16
N GLU A 202 -1.44 3.63 -18.87
CA GLU A 202 -2.83 3.18 -19.05
C GLU A 202 -3.42 2.68 -17.72
N MET A 203 -2.65 1.89 -16.98
CA MET A 203 -3.05 1.41 -15.64
C MET A 203 -3.23 2.59 -14.68
N GLN A 204 -2.32 3.56 -14.70
CA GLN A 204 -2.44 4.77 -13.89
C GLN A 204 -3.74 5.52 -14.19
N THR A 205 -4.03 5.75 -15.47
CA THR A 205 -5.27 6.42 -15.90
C THR A 205 -6.52 5.63 -15.50
N SER A 206 -6.47 4.31 -15.62
CA SER A 206 -7.57 3.43 -15.17
C SER A 206 -7.79 3.51 -13.66
N ALA A 207 -6.71 3.51 -12.87
CA ALA A 207 -6.79 3.63 -11.41
C ALA A 207 -7.39 4.98 -10.98
N GLU A 208 -7.01 6.07 -11.64
CA GLU A 208 -7.57 7.40 -11.38
C GLU A 208 -9.08 7.44 -11.65
N LYS A 209 -9.53 6.93 -12.81
CA LYS A 209 -10.97 6.83 -13.13
C LYS A 209 -11.73 5.95 -12.14
N CYS A 210 -11.13 4.84 -11.71
CA CYS A 210 -11.73 3.98 -10.70
C CYS A 210 -11.88 4.73 -9.36
N ALA A 211 -10.86 5.46 -8.93
CA ALA A 211 -10.91 6.26 -7.71
C ALA A 211 -11.94 7.41 -7.80
N GLU A 212 -12.02 8.10 -8.94
CA GLU A 212 -13.03 9.13 -9.20
C GLU A 212 -14.44 8.56 -9.08
N ARG A 213 -14.67 7.39 -9.70
CA ARG A 213 -15.97 6.72 -9.63
C ARG A 213 -16.32 6.28 -8.21
N ILE A 214 -15.36 5.75 -7.45
CA ILE A 214 -15.56 5.43 -6.03
C ILE A 214 -15.95 6.70 -5.25
N ALA A 215 -15.27 7.82 -5.49
CA ALA A 215 -15.57 9.08 -4.84
C ALA A 215 -17.01 9.56 -5.14
N GLU A 216 -17.47 9.44 -6.39
CA GLU A 216 -18.85 9.74 -6.77
C GLU A 216 -19.86 8.85 -6.02
N LEU A 217 -19.60 7.55 -5.95
CA LEU A 217 -20.46 6.60 -5.23
C LEU A 217 -20.52 6.92 -3.73
N VAL A 218 -19.38 7.25 -3.12
CA VAL A 218 -19.31 7.67 -1.72
C VAL A 218 -20.13 8.94 -1.48
N LYS A 219 -20.00 9.95 -2.33
CA LYS A 219 -20.80 11.20 -2.25
C LYS A 219 -22.29 10.95 -2.43
N ALA A 220 -22.67 10.00 -3.24
CA ALA A 220 -24.05 9.60 -3.46
C ALA A 220 -24.60 8.70 -2.31
N GLY A 221 -23.81 8.41 -1.29
CA GLY A 221 -24.22 7.59 -0.15
C GLY A 221 -24.22 6.07 -0.42
N HIS A 222 -23.55 5.62 -1.45
CA HIS A 222 -23.43 4.20 -1.78
C HIS A 222 -22.35 3.51 -0.94
N PHE A 223 -22.62 3.27 0.33
CA PHE A 223 -21.72 2.53 1.26
C PHE A 223 -22.20 1.10 1.52
N TRP A 224 -23.40 0.78 1.10
CA TRP A 224 -24.07 -0.46 1.33
C TRP A 224 -24.39 -1.14 0.01
N PRO A 225 -24.37 -2.46 -0.10
CA PRO A 225 -24.21 -3.47 0.96
C PRO A 225 -22.74 -3.81 1.24
N PRO A 226 -22.46 -4.46 2.40
CA PRO A 226 -21.12 -4.90 2.74
C PRO A 226 -20.62 -5.94 1.72
N SER A 227 -19.29 -6.04 1.58
CA SER A 227 -18.67 -7.06 0.73
C SER A 227 -19.08 -8.46 1.21
N PRO A 228 -19.46 -9.38 0.31
CA PRO A 228 -19.73 -10.76 0.66
C PRO A 228 -18.45 -11.56 0.99
N SER A 229 -17.29 -10.92 1.00
CA SER A 229 -16.02 -11.60 1.24
C SER A 229 -15.77 -11.90 2.71
N SER A 230 -14.94 -12.94 2.97
CA SER A 230 -14.50 -13.33 4.31
C SER A 230 -13.68 -12.26 5.06
N GLU A 231 -13.38 -11.14 4.42
CA GLU A 231 -12.65 -10.02 5.01
C GLU A 231 -13.39 -9.35 6.17
N VAL A 232 -14.70 -9.55 6.25
CA VAL A 232 -15.53 -9.09 7.37
C VAL A 232 -15.05 -9.64 8.73
N GLN A 233 -14.34 -10.75 8.76
CA GLN A 233 -13.77 -11.29 10.00
C GLN A 233 -12.71 -10.38 10.65
N TYR A 234 -12.12 -9.45 9.88
CA TYR A 234 -11.13 -8.48 10.34
C TYR A 234 -11.73 -7.09 10.56
N ASP A 235 -13.05 -6.92 10.43
CA ASP A 235 -13.73 -5.67 10.69
C ASP A 235 -13.80 -5.43 12.19
N ASP A 236 -13.22 -4.32 12.65
CA ASP A 236 -13.23 -3.90 14.07
C ASP A 236 -14.66 -3.69 14.62
N TYR A 237 -15.61 -3.44 13.74
CA TYR A 237 -17.02 -3.18 14.09
C TYR A 237 -17.92 -4.40 13.93
N LYS A 238 -17.39 -5.57 13.52
CA LYS A 238 -18.20 -6.77 13.25
C LYS A 238 -19.10 -7.15 14.41
N ASP A 239 -18.58 -7.06 15.65
CA ASP A 239 -19.31 -7.44 16.87
C ASP A 239 -20.40 -6.43 17.25
N TRP A 240 -20.33 -5.20 16.72
CA TRP A 240 -21.34 -4.16 16.96
C TRP A 240 -22.55 -4.29 16.05
N PHE A 241 -22.35 -4.82 14.85
CA PHE A 241 -23.40 -4.94 13.84
C PHE A 241 -23.99 -6.35 13.78
N MET A 242 -23.42 -7.33 14.55
CA MET A 242 -23.65 -8.71 14.19
C MET A 242 -23.67 -9.71 15.32
N GLU A 243 -24.85 -10.05 15.74
CA GLU A 243 -25.13 -11.41 16.17
C GLU A 243 -25.17 -12.35 14.96
N GLY A 244 -24.12 -12.38 14.10
CA GLY A 244 -24.09 -13.29 12.97
C GLY A 244 -23.51 -12.74 11.65
N ASP A 245 -23.92 -13.35 10.56
CA ASP A 245 -23.45 -13.11 9.21
C ASP A 245 -24.00 -11.78 8.64
N PRO A 246 -23.12 -10.79 8.24
CA PRO A 246 -23.55 -9.53 7.61
C PRO A 246 -24.42 -9.75 6.37
N GLN A 247 -24.23 -10.85 5.68
CA GLN A 247 -25.00 -11.18 4.49
C GLN A 247 -26.49 -11.34 4.78
N LYS A 248 -26.86 -11.69 6.02
CA LYS A 248 -28.27 -11.80 6.42
C LYS A 248 -28.97 -10.44 6.52
N LEU A 249 -28.20 -9.36 6.56
CA LEU A 249 -28.73 -7.99 6.57
C LEU A 249 -28.88 -7.42 5.17
N ILE A 250 -28.41 -8.12 4.14
CA ILE A 250 -28.52 -7.69 2.75
C ILE A 250 -29.91 -8.06 2.25
N ASP A 251 -30.74 -7.03 2.02
CA ASP A 251 -32.05 -7.20 1.39
C ASP A 251 -31.94 -7.54 -0.12
N ASP A 252 -33.05 -7.90 -0.71
CA ASP A 252 -33.09 -8.28 -2.13
C ASP A 252 -32.72 -7.14 -3.08
N GLU A 253 -32.93 -5.88 -2.70
CA GLU A 253 -32.58 -4.71 -3.49
C GLU A 253 -31.08 -4.50 -3.48
N SER A 254 -30.45 -4.54 -2.31
CA SER A 254 -29.01 -4.46 -2.13
C SER A 254 -28.29 -5.63 -2.83
N ALA A 255 -28.83 -6.84 -2.78
CA ALA A 255 -28.31 -7.99 -3.48
C ALA A 255 -28.38 -7.83 -5.01
N ARG A 256 -29.44 -7.20 -5.52
CA ARG A 256 -29.58 -6.85 -6.95
C ARG A 256 -28.60 -5.78 -7.38
N TRP A 257 -28.41 -4.78 -6.53
CA TRP A 257 -27.41 -3.72 -6.77
C TRP A 257 -25.99 -4.30 -6.89
N LEU A 258 -25.58 -5.16 -5.97
CA LEU A 258 -24.28 -5.88 -6.02
C LEU A 258 -24.09 -6.67 -7.32
N LYS A 259 -25.14 -7.37 -7.77
CA LYS A 259 -25.12 -8.17 -8.99
C LYS A 259 -25.30 -7.36 -10.28
N GLY A 260 -25.42 -6.02 -10.16
CA GLY A 260 -25.63 -5.12 -11.31
C GLY A 260 -26.93 -5.35 -12.06
N LYS A 261 -27.94 -5.95 -11.45
CA LYS A 261 -29.27 -6.08 -12.06
C LYS A 261 -29.99 -4.73 -12.01
N PRO A 262 -30.71 -4.33 -13.08
CA PRO A 262 -31.47 -3.08 -13.08
C PRO A 262 -32.52 -3.09 -11.98
N GLU A 263 -32.70 -1.93 -11.32
CA GLU A 263 -33.82 -1.72 -10.41
C GLU A 263 -35.14 -2.10 -11.10
N ALA A 264 -35.94 -2.91 -10.44
CA ALA A 264 -37.31 -3.12 -10.90
C ALA A 264 -38.01 -1.77 -10.78
N LYS A 265 -38.35 -1.13 -11.90
CA LYS A 265 -39.18 0.05 -11.89
C LYS A 265 -40.45 -0.32 -11.12
N HIS A 266 -40.67 0.33 -9.98
CA HIS A 266 -41.94 0.26 -9.29
C HIS A 266 -43.01 0.75 -10.28
N ALA A 267 -43.92 -0.15 -10.64
CA ALA A 267 -45.09 0.12 -11.45
C ALA A 267 -46.17 0.78 -10.56
#